data_2492bc2810110fcbb63f921fc22ef2cb
#
_entry.id   2492bc2810110fcbb63f921fc22ef2cb
#
_cell.length_a   1.000
_cell.length_b   1.000
_cell.length_c   1.000
_cell.angle_alpha   90.00
_cell.angle_beta   90.00
_cell.angle_gamma   90.00
#
_symmetry.space_group_name_H-M   'P 1'
#
loop_
_entity.id
_entity.type
_entity.pdbx_description
1 polymer ?
#
loop_
_entity_poly.entity_id
_entity_poly.type
_entity_poly.pdbx_seq_one_letter_code
_entity_poly.pdbx_strand_id
1 'polypeptide(L)' 'MEHNYRLGIDAGGTFTDFVIAERASGDVKLYKALSTPSDPTRAIENGLKLISESLGLTPEEIVSDC' A
#
# COMPACT_ATOMS: atom_id res chain seq x y z
N MET A 1 1.56 -6.77 19.99
CA MET A 1 2.24 -5.79 19.13
C MET A 1 1.22 -4.88 18.47
N GLU A 2 1.43 -3.59 18.55
CA GLU A 2 0.51 -2.64 17.96
C GLU A 2 0.76 -2.51 16.46
N HIS A 3 -0.33 -2.41 15.72
CA HIS A 3 -0.27 -2.10 14.30
C HIS A 3 -0.28 -0.60 14.11
N ASN A 4 0.74 -0.07 13.46
CA ASN A 4 0.88 1.37 13.25
C ASN A 4 0.19 1.86 11.98
N TYR A 5 -0.10 0.96 11.07
CA TYR A 5 -0.69 1.31 9.78
C TYR A 5 -1.89 0.44 9.46
N ARG A 6 -2.82 1.04 8.72
CA ARG A 6 -3.93 0.30 8.11
C ARG A 6 -3.80 0.48 6.61
N LEU A 7 -3.84 -0.61 5.89
CA LEU A 7 -3.70 -0.61 4.44
C LEU A 7 -4.98 -1.09 3.79
N GLY A 8 -5.50 -0.28 2.87
CA GLY A 8 -6.61 -0.66 2.01
C GLY A 8 -6.14 -0.69 0.56
N ILE A 9 -6.60 -1.68 -0.18
CA ILE A 9 -6.26 -1.83 -1.59
C ILE A 9 -7.54 -1.97 -2.37
N ASP A 10 -7.69 -1.15 -3.42
CA ASP A 10 -8.83 -1.20 -4.31
C ASP A 10 -8.32 -1.36 -5.74
N ALA A 11 -8.46 -2.55 -6.28
CA ALA A 11 -7.97 -2.87 -7.62
C ALA A 11 -9.04 -2.51 -8.66
N GLY A 12 -8.74 -1.49 -9.46
CA GLY A 12 -9.59 -1.10 -10.57
C GLY A 12 -9.07 -1.63 -11.90
N GLY A 13 -9.78 -1.30 -12.97
CA GLY A 13 -9.39 -1.75 -14.32
C GLY A 13 -8.11 -1.09 -14.84
N THR A 14 -7.89 0.18 -14.50
CA THR A 14 -6.74 0.95 -14.97
C THR A 14 -5.71 1.17 -13.88
N PHE A 15 -6.16 1.52 -12.68
CA PHE A 15 -5.28 1.79 -11.56
C PHE A 15 -5.69 0.97 -10.35
N THR A 16 -4.68 0.60 -9.58
CA THR A 16 -4.88 0.00 -8.26
C THR A 16 -4.58 1.07 -7.23
N ASP A 17 -5.56 1.40 -6.41
CA ASP A 17 -5.44 2.44 -5.39
C ASP A 17 -5.04 1.83 -4.06
N PHE A 18 -4.12 2.51 -3.38
CA PHE A 18 -3.65 2.11 -2.06
C PHE A 18 -3.93 3.23 -1.08
N VAL A 19 -4.56 2.90 0.03
CA VAL A 19 -4.81 3.85 1.10
C VAL A 19 -4.06 3.36 2.32
N ILE A 20 -3.17 4.19 2.84
CA ILE A 20 -2.47 3.84 4.06
C ILE A 20 -2.74 4.90 5.12
N ALA A 21 -3.19 4.45 6.27
CA ALA A 21 -3.51 5.32 7.39
C ALA A 21 -2.54 5.03 8.53
N GLU A 22 -1.90 6.10 9.04
CA GLU A 22 -1.03 5.99 10.20
C GLU A 22 -1.83 6.25 11.45
N ARG A 23 -1.83 5.29 12.38
CA ARG A 23 -2.65 5.37 13.59
C ARG A 23 -2.17 6.44 14.56
N ALA A 24 -0.86 6.61 14.67
CA ALA A 24 -0.29 7.54 15.63
C ALA A 24 -0.62 8.99 15.32
N SER A 25 -0.55 9.38 14.05
CA SER A 25 -0.78 10.76 13.61
C SER A 25 -2.18 11.00 13.06
N GLY A 26 -2.87 9.93 12.66
CA GLY A 26 -4.14 10.03 11.96
C GLY A 26 -3.99 10.41 10.49
N ASP A 27 -2.77 10.48 9.99
CA ASP A 27 -2.53 10.81 8.59
C ASP A 27 -2.96 9.71 7.65
N VAL A 28 -3.52 10.09 6.52
CA VAL A 28 -3.92 9.17 5.46
C VAL A 28 -3.18 9.56 4.19
N LYS A 29 -2.55 8.59 3.55
CA LYS A 29 -1.85 8.79 2.30
C LYS A 29 -2.43 7.88 1.22
N LEU A 30 -2.50 8.40 0.01
CA LEU A 30 -3.05 7.69 -1.13
C LEU A 30 -1.93 7.46 -2.15
N TYR A 31 -1.89 6.24 -2.67
CA TYR A 31 -0.94 5.86 -3.72
C TYR A 31 -1.70 5.16 -4.83
N LYS A 32 -1.17 5.28 -6.04
CA LYS A 32 -1.75 4.62 -7.20
C LYS A 32 -0.66 3.89 -7.97
N ALA A 33 -1.00 2.72 -8.46
CA ALA A 33 -0.15 1.97 -9.38
C ALA A 33 -1.01 1.52 -10.56
N LEU A 34 -0.39 1.39 -11.73
CA LEU A 34 -1.09 0.87 -12.89
C LEU A 34 -1.51 -0.57 -12.62
N SER A 35 -2.77 -0.87 -12.90
CA SER A 35 -3.25 -2.24 -12.80
C SER A 35 -2.59 -3.11 -13.86
N THR A 36 -2.35 -4.36 -13.48
CA THR A 36 -1.79 -5.37 -14.39
C THR A 36 -2.78 -6.52 -14.48
N PRO A 37 -3.80 -6.43 -15.36
CA PRO A 37 -4.90 -7.41 -15.39
C PRO A 37 -4.45 -8.85 -15.59
N SER A 38 -3.36 -9.05 -16.31
CA SER A 38 -2.81 -10.38 -16.54
C SER A 38 -2.04 -10.92 -15.33
N ASP A 39 -1.65 -10.03 -14.42
CA ASP A 39 -0.91 -10.39 -13.21
C ASP A 39 -1.22 -9.39 -12.10
N PRO A 40 -2.38 -9.54 -11.43
CA PRO A 40 -2.80 -8.60 -10.39
C PRO A 40 -1.80 -8.46 -9.24
N THR A 41 -1.06 -9.52 -8.95
CA THR A 41 -0.06 -9.49 -7.88
C THR A 41 1.03 -8.47 -8.17
N ARG A 42 1.37 -8.27 -9.43
CA ARG A 42 2.40 -7.32 -9.83
C ARG A 42 2.02 -5.88 -9.47
N ALA A 43 0.77 -5.51 -9.71
CA ALA A 43 0.28 -4.18 -9.34
C ALA A 43 0.38 -3.95 -7.84
N ILE A 44 0.04 -4.97 -7.05
CA ILE A 44 0.13 -4.90 -5.60
C ILE A 44 1.58 -4.75 -5.15
N GLU A 45 2.50 -5.52 -5.73
CA GLU A 45 3.92 -5.41 -5.43
C GLU A 45 4.46 -4.02 -5.76
N ASN A 46 4.09 -3.49 -6.92
CA ASN A 46 4.53 -2.15 -7.34
C ASN A 46 4.03 -1.08 -6.37
N GLY A 47 2.77 -1.17 -5.94
CA GLY A 47 2.20 -0.23 -5.00
C GLY A 47 2.86 -0.30 -3.63
N LEU A 48 3.10 -1.51 -3.13
CA LEU A 48 3.78 -1.70 -1.85
C LEU A 48 5.20 -1.16 -1.91
N LYS A 49 5.87 -1.31 -3.04
CA LYS A 49 7.21 -0.77 -3.22
C LYS A 49 7.21 0.76 -3.16
N LEU A 50 6.23 1.40 -3.80
CA LEU A 50 6.09 2.86 -3.74
C LEU A 50 5.86 3.32 -2.30
N ILE A 51 5.00 2.63 -1.57
CA ILE A 51 4.70 2.96 -0.18
C ILE A 51 5.95 2.77 0.68
N SER A 52 6.66 1.68 0.49
CA SER A 52 7.86 1.40 1.28
C SER A 52 8.94 2.46 1.07
N GLU A 53 9.14 2.90 -0.16
CA GLU A 53 10.10 3.96 -0.46
C GLU A 53 9.68 5.28 0.16
N SER A 54 8.40 5.59 0.10
CA SER A 54 7.86 6.85 0.65
C SER A 54 7.96 6.91 2.17
N LEU A 55 7.71 5.79 2.85
CA LEU A 55 7.70 5.73 4.31
C LEU A 55 9.03 5.31 4.92
N GLY A 56 9.97 4.84 4.11
CA GLY A 56 11.23 4.34 4.60
C GLY A 56 11.12 2.98 5.27
N LEU A 57 10.09 2.21 4.90
CA LEU A 57 9.84 0.88 5.43
C LEU A 57 10.01 -0.17 4.34
N THR A 58 10.22 -1.42 4.73
CA THR A 58 10.20 -2.51 3.76
C THR A 58 8.74 -2.91 3.50
N PRO A 59 8.43 -3.50 2.34
CA PRO A 59 7.09 -4.00 2.09
C PRO A 59 6.61 -5.00 3.15
N GLU A 60 7.53 -5.81 3.67
CA GLU A 60 7.22 -6.76 4.73
C GLU A 60 6.79 -6.07 6.01
N GLU A 61 7.45 -4.98 6.37
CA GLU A 61 7.10 -4.20 7.55
C GLU A 61 5.70 -3.60 7.42
N ILE A 62 5.37 -3.11 6.23
CA ILE A 62 4.04 -2.53 5.98
C ILE A 62 2.96 -3.58 6.16
N VAL A 63 3.14 -4.75 5.55
CA VAL A 63 2.17 -5.83 5.61
C VAL A 63 2.05 -6.39 7.02
N SER A 64 3.16 -6.51 7.74
CA SER A 64 3.16 -7.00 9.12
C SER A 64 2.42 -6.08 10.07
N ASP A 65 2.48 -4.77 9.80
CA ASP A 65 1.84 -3.78 10.65
C ASP A 65 0.34 -3.59 10.38
N CYS A 66 -0.17 -4.17 9.32
CA CYS A 66 -1.57 -4.02 8.93
C CYS A 66 -2.51 -5.06 9.54
#